data_1a52a5fa1a72e6e3b03fd128c468a941
#
_entry.id   1a52a5fa1a72e6e3b03fd128c468a941
#
_cell.length_a   1.000
_cell.length_b   1.000
_cell.length_c   1.000
_cell.angle_alpha   90.00
_cell.angle_beta   90.00
_cell.angle_gamma   90.00
#
_symmetry.space_group_name_H-M   'P 1'
#
loop_
_entity.id
_entity.type
_entity.pdbx_description
1 polymer ?
#
loop_
_entity_poly.entity_id
_entity_poly.type
_entity_poly.pdbx_seq_one_letter_code
_entity_poly.pdbx_strand_id
1 'polypeptide(L)'
;MDAPQYKSIEYQFRDQRLYEDYYALFSIGWEYWASPEVYYRDCRTSAYKQCVFQYTVSGEGTLVYNQKAYAIKPGQAFLIERPGQYQYYRSPNAKHWELKFITLNISCLKIWSDLAERFGRVFDLPADSAVMRCWDEIYRAALNNEMGSFYTASGYAYQFMMQLYNTLIEQTKTQSMSDVVQR
;
A
#
# COMPACT_ATOMS: atom_id res chain seq x y z
N MET A 1 2.37 -19.59 -14.92
CA MET A 1 2.58 -18.37 -14.07
C MET A 1 4.04 -18.39 -13.68
N ASP A 2 4.80 -17.36 -14.06
CA ASP A 2 6.20 -17.23 -13.65
C ASP A 2 6.27 -17.09 -12.15
N ALA A 3 7.40 -17.57 -11.55
CA ALA A 3 7.63 -17.46 -10.11
C ALA A 3 7.60 -15.97 -9.69
N PRO A 4 7.09 -15.64 -8.49
CA PRO A 4 7.07 -14.27 -8.02
C PRO A 4 8.49 -13.69 -7.98
N GLN A 5 8.67 -12.51 -8.57
CA GLN A 5 9.92 -11.78 -8.50
C GLN A 5 9.87 -10.83 -7.31
N TYR A 6 10.40 -11.26 -6.17
CA TYR A 6 10.50 -10.41 -4.98
C TYR A 6 11.54 -9.32 -5.19
N LYS A 7 11.08 -8.11 -5.46
CA LYS A 7 11.94 -6.94 -5.68
C LYS A 7 11.25 -5.66 -5.22
N SER A 8 12.03 -4.75 -4.66
CA SER A 8 11.61 -3.39 -4.34
C SER A 8 12.34 -2.40 -5.24
N ILE A 9 11.60 -1.46 -5.81
CA ILE A 9 12.09 -0.47 -6.77
C ILE A 9 11.78 0.90 -6.22
N GLU A 10 12.82 1.73 -6.09
CA GLU A 10 12.71 3.12 -5.64
C GLU A 10 12.97 4.07 -6.80
N TYR A 11 12.22 5.17 -6.83
CA TYR A 11 12.34 6.23 -7.81
C TYR A 11 12.86 7.50 -7.15
N GLN A 12 13.97 8.01 -7.68
CA GLN A 12 14.54 9.30 -7.26
C GLN A 12 14.57 10.22 -8.47
N PHE A 13 13.63 11.14 -8.54
CA PHE A 13 13.61 12.17 -9.58
C PHE A 13 14.41 13.39 -9.11
N ARG A 14 15.20 13.98 -10.00
CA ARG A 14 16.17 15.04 -9.65
C ARG A 14 15.52 16.36 -9.21
N ASP A 15 14.34 16.69 -9.72
CA ASP A 15 13.64 17.94 -9.38
C ASP A 15 12.70 17.71 -8.19
N GLN A 16 13.15 18.10 -7.01
CA GLN A 16 12.37 17.95 -5.77
C GLN A 16 11.09 18.80 -5.75
N ARG A 17 11.01 19.90 -6.50
CA ARG A 17 9.81 20.75 -6.58
C ARG A 17 8.62 19.98 -7.18
N LEU A 18 8.89 19.04 -8.09
CA LEU A 18 7.83 18.19 -8.65
C LEU A 18 7.12 17.35 -7.59
N TYR A 19 7.79 17.01 -6.50
CA TYR A 19 7.18 16.23 -5.42
C TYR A 19 6.23 17.04 -4.53
N GLU A 20 6.28 18.35 -4.58
CA GLU A 20 5.37 19.23 -3.83
C GLU A 20 4.09 19.49 -4.62
N ASP A 21 4.19 19.62 -5.95
CA ASP A 21 3.10 20.04 -6.83
C ASP A 21 2.31 18.87 -7.43
N TYR A 22 2.95 17.69 -7.58
CA TYR A 22 2.35 16.55 -8.28
C TYR A 22 2.34 15.29 -7.42
N TYR A 23 1.36 14.45 -7.65
CA TYR A 23 1.36 13.09 -7.12
C TYR A 23 2.47 12.28 -7.78
N ALA A 24 3.19 11.49 -7.01
CA ALA A 24 4.27 10.68 -7.57
C ALA A 24 4.43 9.34 -6.87
N LEU A 25 4.77 8.34 -7.65
CA LEU A 25 5.25 7.07 -7.15
C LEU A 25 6.66 7.26 -6.59
N PHE A 26 6.86 6.87 -5.32
CA PHE A 26 8.17 6.89 -4.69
C PHE A 26 8.82 5.50 -4.72
N SER A 27 8.09 4.46 -4.35
CA SER A 27 8.56 3.09 -4.46
C SER A 27 7.39 2.11 -4.60
N ILE A 28 7.69 0.96 -5.18
CA ILE A 28 6.79 -0.17 -5.30
C ILE A 28 7.58 -1.45 -5.10
N GLY A 29 7.00 -2.45 -4.42
CA GLY A 29 7.71 -3.69 -4.21
C GLY A 29 6.83 -4.84 -3.79
N TRP A 30 7.35 -6.03 -4.03
CA TRP A 30 6.85 -7.30 -3.55
C TRP A 30 7.95 -7.95 -2.73
N GLU A 31 7.70 -8.24 -1.47
CA GLU A 31 8.69 -8.71 -0.50
C GLU A 31 8.21 -9.98 0.21
N TYR A 32 9.16 -10.84 0.55
CA TYR A 32 8.95 -12.04 1.34
C TYR A 32 9.95 -12.09 2.50
N TRP A 33 9.45 -12.10 3.72
CA TRP A 33 10.25 -12.08 4.94
C TRP A 33 9.97 -13.30 5.80
N ALA A 34 10.89 -14.27 5.80
CA ALA A 34 10.79 -15.49 6.59
C ALA A 34 11.52 -15.36 7.93
N SER A 35 11.10 -16.16 8.93
CA SER A 35 11.87 -16.35 10.18
C SER A 35 13.20 -17.04 9.86
N PRO A 36 14.34 -16.65 10.45
CA PRO A 36 14.51 -15.71 11.57
C PRO A 36 14.72 -14.24 11.15
N GLU A 37 14.58 -13.88 9.88
CA GLU A 37 14.77 -12.50 9.42
C GLU A 37 13.81 -11.54 10.13
N VAL A 38 14.32 -10.35 10.48
CA VAL A 38 13.54 -9.32 11.15
C VAL A 38 13.06 -8.29 10.12
N TYR A 39 11.75 -8.23 9.94
CA TYR A 39 11.12 -7.11 9.24
C TYR A 39 10.43 -6.21 10.25
N TYR A 40 10.93 -4.99 10.39
CA TYR A 40 10.39 -3.98 11.29
C TYR A 40 10.56 -2.59 10.71
N ARG A 41 9.51 -1.80 10.76
CA ARG A 41 9.50 -0.40 10.33
C ARG A 41 8.92 0.49 11.42
N ASP A 42 9.72 1.44 11.90
CA ASP A 42 9.28 2.53 12.77
C ASP A 42 9.07 3.79 11.92
N CYS A 43 7.83 4.23 11.81
CA CYS A 43 7.48 5.38 11.00
C CYS A 43 7.62 6.72 11.72
N ARG A 44 7.85 6.71 13.04
CA ARG A 44 7.94 7.93 13.86
C ARG A 44 9.14 8.80 13.50
N THR A 45 10.24 8.16 13.10
CA THR A 45 11.53 8.83 12.80
C THR A 45 11.87 8.78 11.31
N SER A 46 10.89 8.55 10.44
CA SER A 46 11.13 8.51 9.01
C SER A 46 11.62 9.87 8.48
N ALA A 47 12.74 9.86 7.76
CA ALA A 47 13.24 11.03 7.05
C ALA A 47 12.40 11.39 5.81
N TYR A 48 11.64 10.44 5.29
CA TYR A 48 10.83 10.60 4.08
C TYR A 48 9.37 10.86 4.43
N LYS A 49 8.79 11.89 3.80
CA LYS A 49 7.37 12.22 3.88
C LYS A 49 6.63 11.47 2.77
N GLN A 50 5.89 10.44 3.14
CA GLN A 50 5.27 9.51 2.18
C GLN A 50 3.92 9.00 2.66
N CYS A 51 3.07 8.63 1.69
CA CYS A 51 1.87 7.84 1.88
C CYS A 51 2.18 6.38 1.52
N VAL A 52 1.83 5.44 2.40
CA VAL A 52 2.16 4.01 2.26
C VAL A 52 0.89 3.18 2.20
N PHE A 53 0.74 2.41 1.14
CA PHE A 53 -0.19 1.29 1.04
C PHE A 53 0.61 0.00 1.17
N GLN A 54 0.12 -0.94 1.97
CA GLN A 54 0.69 -2.28 2.07
C GLN A 54 -0.41 -3.33 2.14
N TYR A 55 -0.24 -4.41 1.37
CA TYR A 55 -1.17 -5.52 1.23
C TYR A 55 -0.48 -6.82 1.63
N THR A 56 -1.15 -7.65 2.42
CA THR A 56 -0.66 -8.99 2.80
C THR A 56 -1.11 -10.03 1.79
N VAL A 57 -0.13 -10.68 1.15
CA VAL A 57 -0.37 -11.79 0.21
C VAL A 57 -0.49 -13.11 0.97
N SER A 58 0.46 -13.38 1.87
CA SER A 58 0.46 -14.58 2.71
C SER A 58 1.22 -14.35 4.02
N GLY A 59 1.04 -15.23 4.99
CA GLY A 59 1.62 -15.05 6.32
C GLY A 59 0.87 -14.00 7.14
N GLU A 60 1.57 -13.27 8.03
CA GLU A 60 0.94 -12.28 8.89
C GLU A 60 1.90 -11.16 9.27
N GLY A 61 1.41 -9.92 9.17
CA GLY A 61 2.03 -8.73 9.71
C GLY A 61 1.27 -8.16 10.91
N THR A 62 1.91 -7.27 11.62
CA THR A 62 1.29 -6.47 12.69
C THR A 62 1.47 -5.00 12.38
N LEU A 63 0.38 -4.23 12.39
CA LEU A 63 0.38 -2.77 12.38
C LEU A 63 0.04 -2.25 13.78
N VAL A 64 0.86 -1.35 14.31
CA VAL A 64 0.59 -0.65 15.58
C VAL A 64 0.28 0.80 15.29
N TYR A 65 -0.89 1.26 15.73
CA TYR A 65 -1.28 2.68 15.75
C TYR A 65 -2.29 2.94 16.87
N ASN A 66 -2.35 4.18 17.35
CA ASN A 66 -3.20 4.55 18.48
C ASN A 66 -3.02 3.62 19.69
N GLN A 67 -1.78 3.18 19.95
CA GLN A 67 -1.40 2.26 21.05
C GLN A 67 -2.06 0.87 20.97
N LYS A 68 -2.59 0.50 19.81
CA LYS A 68 -3.20 -0.82 19.55
C LYS A 68 -2.45 -1.54 18.45
N ALA A 69 -2.33 -2.87 18.59
CA ALA A 69 -1.75 -3.75 17.59
C ALA A 69 -2.88 -4.44 16.81
N TYR A 70 -2.76 -4.41 15.49
CA TYR A 70 -3.69 -5.02 14.55
C TYR A 70 -2.95 -6.07 13.75
N ALA A 71 -3.40 -7.33 13.81
CA ALA A 71 -2.91 -8.38 12.94
C ALA A 71 -3.41 -8.13 11.51
N ILE A 72 -2.49 -8.13 10.55
CA ILE A 72 -2.79 -7.92 9.13
C ILE A 72 -2.62 -9.26 8.42
N LYS A 73 -3.75 -9.84 8.06
CA LYS A 73 -3.87 -11.19 7.49
C LYS A 73 -3.88 -11.18 5.96
N PRO A 74 -3.72 -12.34 5.30
CA PRO A 74 -3.86 -12.43 3.85
C PRO A 74 -5.19 -11.84 3.38
N GLY A 75 -5.14 -11.05 2.31
CA GLY A 75 -6.30 -10.32 1.79
C GLY A 75 -6.61 -9.02 2.52
N GLN A 76 -5.77 -8.58 3.44
CA GLN A 76 -5.91 -7.29 4.12
C GLN A 76 -4.83 -6.31 3.69
N ALA A 77 -5.21 -5.04 3.64
CA ALA A 77 -4.32 -3.92 3.37
C ALA A 77 -4.41 -2.87 4.47
N PHE A 78 -3.39 -2.02 4.54
CA PHE A 78 -3.42 -0.84 5.40
C PHE A 78 -2.87 0.41 4.70
N LEU A 79 -3.33 1.56 5.22
CA LEU A 79 -2.91 2.90 4.80
C LEU A 79 -2.29 3.65 5.98
N ILE A 80 -1.06 4.13 5.79
CA ILE A 80 -0.40 5.01 6.75
C ILE A 80 0.35 6.12 6.02
N GLU A 81 0.70 7.16 6.76
CA GLU A 81 1.62 8.21 6.33
C GLU A 81 2.92 8.15 7.14
N ARG A 82 4.03 8.59 6.53
CA ARG A 82 5.33 8.75 7.17
C ARG A 82 5.82 10.19 7.03
N PRO A 83 6.40 10.82 8.08
CA PRO A 83 6.44 10.36 9.48
C PRO A 83 5.05 10.31 10.10
N GLY A 84 4.84 9.37 11.03
CA GLY A 84 3.56 9.19 11.72
C GLY A 84 3.70 8.21 12.89
N GLN A 85 2.69 8.16 13.78
CA GLN A 85 2.70 7.32 14.98
C GLN A 85 2.36 5.86 14.66
N TYR A 86 3.12 5.25 13.73
CA TYR A 86 2.94 3.90 13.25
C TYR A 86 4.20 3.07 13.39
N GLN A 87 4.01 1.79 13.67
CA GLN A 87 5.02 0.75 13.56
C GLN A 87 4.38 -0.44 12.85
N TYR A 88 5.12 -1.13 12.00
CA TYR A 88 4.65 -2.37 11.40
C TYR A 88 5.79 -3.36 11.19
N TYR A 89 5.47 -4.63 11.38
CA TYR A 89 6.47 -5.69 11.38
C TYR A 89 5.83 -7.04 11.08
N ARG A 90 6.66 -8.03 10.71
CA ARG A 90 6.22 -9.43 10.66
C ARG A 90 5.78 -9.87 12.05
N SER A 91 4.56 -10.41 12.17
CA SER A 91 4.04 -10.87 13.47
C SER A 91 5.00 -11.87 14.11
N PRO A 92 5.26 -11.80 15.44
CA PRO A 92 6.29 -12.62 16.10
C PRO A 92 6.10 -14.12 15.90
N ASN A 93 4.85 -14.58 15.86
CA ASN A 93 4.51 -16.01 15.70
C ASN A 93 4.31 -16.42 14.22
N ALA A 94 4.39 -15.48 13.28
CA ALA A 94 4.27 -15.79 11.86
C ALA A 94 5.58 -16.40 11.33
N LYS A 95 5.46 -17.51 10.59
CA LYS A 95 6.61 -18.13 9.92
C LYS A 95 7.20 -17.24 8.85
N HIS A 96 6.34 -16.46 8.19
CA HIS A 96 6.71 -15.50 7.16
C HIS A 96 5.68 -14.38 7.06
N TRP A 97 6.03 -13.34 6.32
CA TRP A 97 5.12 -12.30 5.84
C TRP A 97 5.48 -11.96 4.40
N GLU A 98 4.56 -12.24 3.50
CA GLU A 98 4.64 -11.88 2.09
C GLU A 98 3.72 -10.69 1.85
N LEU A 99 4.29 -9.64 1.30
CA LEU A 99 3.61 -8.36 1.18
C LEU A 99 3.89 -7.67 -0.17
N LYS A 100 2.89 -6.95 -0.65
CA LYS A 100 2.97 -6.01 -1.74
C LYS A 100 2.81 -4.61 -1.18
N PHE A 101 3.62 -3.65 -1.63
CA PHE A 101 3.49 -2.28 -1.19
C PHE A 101 3.63 -1.29 -2.35
N ILE A 102 3.09 -0.10 -2.15
CA ILE A 102 3.36 1.09 -2.96
C ILE A 102 3.48 2.28 -2.03
N THR A 103 4.50 3.11 -2.24
CA THR A 103 4.65 4.37 -1.52
C THR A 103 4.55 5.53 -2.50
N LEU A 104 3.78 6.52 -2.10
CA LEU A 104 3.54 7.73 -2.86
C LEU A 104 4.12 8.92 -2.09
N ASN A 105 4.39 10.02 -2.78
CA ASN A 105 4.86 11.23 -2.12
C ASN A 105 3.76 11.87 -1.26
N ILE A 106 4.16 12.84 -0.43
CA ILE A 106 3.28 13.46 0.56
C ILE A 106 2.17 14.30 -0.06
N SER A 107 2.26 14.72 -1.32
CA SER A 107 1.19 15.43 -2.03
C SER A 107 -0.10 14.60 -2.11
N CYS A 108 0.01 13.27 -1.98
CA CYS A 108 -1.13 12.37 -1.90
C CYS A 108 -1.87 12.40 -0.56
N LEU A 109 -1.35 13.09 0.48
CA LEU A 109 -1.83 13.01 1.85
C LEU A 109 -3.33 13.33 2.00
N LYS A 110 -3.82 14.32 1.26
CA LYS A 110 -5.25 14.69 1.33
C LYS A 110 -6.16 13.53 0.93
N ILE A 111 -5.86 12.86 -0.18
CA ILE A 111 -6.62 11.69 -0.66
C ILE A 111 -6.42 10.52 0.31
N TRP A 112 -5.20 10.34 0.83
CA TRP A 112 -4.86 9.27 1.75
C TRP A 112 -5.62 9.38 3.08
N SER A 113 -5.71 10.60 3.63
CA SER A 113 -6.46 10.87 4.87
C SER A 113 -7.96 10.65 4.67
N ASP A 114 -8.53 11.11 3.55
CA ASP A 114 -9.94 10.90 3.23
C ASP A 114 -10.29 9.41 3.10
N LEU A 115 -9.43 8.63 2.43
CA LEU A 115 -9.57 7.16 2.37
C LEU A 115 -9.56 6.52 3.76
N ALA A 116 -8.59 6.91 4.60
CA ALA A 116 -8.46 6.36 5.96
C ALA A 116 -9.61 6.75 6.88
N GLU A 117 -10.17 7.96 6.74
CA GLU A 117 -11.33 8.43 7.49
C GLU A 117 -12.61 7.69 7.08
N ARG A 118 -12.79 7.45 5.78
CA ARG A 118 -14.02 6.84 5.24
C ARG A 118 -14.07 5.33 5.38
N PHE A 119 -12.95 4.65 5.18
CA PHE A 119 -12.90 3.19 5.07
C PHE A 119 -12.07 2.53 6.17
N GLY A 120 -11.45 3.33 7.05
CA GLY A 120 -10.52 2.84 8.04
C GLY A 120 -9.09 2.68 7.51
N ARG A 121 -8.14 2.52 8.43
CA ARG A 121 -6.73 2.34 8.06
C ARG A 121 -6.38 0.90 7.69
N VAL A 122 -7.17 -0.06 8.16
CA VAL A 122 -7.03 -1.48 7.83
C VAL A 122 -8.36 -1.94 7.23
N PHE A 123 -8.31 -2.59 6.09
CA PHE A 123 -9.50 -3.05 5.38
C PHE A 123 -9.21 -4.34 4.60
N ASP A 124 -10.26 -5.11 4.35
CA ASP A 124 -10.20 -6.28 3.50
C ASP A 124 -10.14 -5.87 2.03
N LEU A 125 -9.34 -6.58 1.25
CA LEU A 125 -9.15 -6.29 -0.16
C LEU A 125 -8.96 -7.60 -0.94
N PRO A 126 -9.92 -8.00 -1.81
CA PRO A 126 -9.76 -9.19 -2.62
C PRO A 126 -8.52 -9.12 -3.53
N ALA A 127 -7.80 -10.24 -3.63
CA ALA A 127 -6.57 -10.32 -4.43
C ALA A 127 -6.82 -10.04 -5.93
N ASP A 128 -8.02 -10.33 -6.42
CA ASP A 128 -8.48 -10.09 -7.79
C ASP A 128 -9.21 -8.75 -7.97
N SER A 129 -9.17 -7.85 -6.98
CA SER A 129 -9.77 -6.52 -7.06
C SER A 129 -9.12 -5.65 -8.16
N ALA A 130 -9.84 -4.64 -8.63
CA ALA A 130 -9.36 -3.73 -9.67
C ALA A 130 -8.07 -3.00 -9.23
N VAL A 131 -7.98 -2.59 -7.97
CA VAL A 131 -6.77 -1.94 -7.44
C VAL A 131 -5.57 -2.89 -7.37
N MET A 132 -5.77 -4.18 -7.05
CA MET A 132 -4.66 -5.13 -7.02
C MET A 132 -4.17 -5.48 -8.44
N ARG A 133 -5.07 -5.57 -9.42
CA ARG A 133 -4.67 -5.66 -10.83
C ARG A 133 -3.89 -4.42 -11.31
N CYS A 134 -4.35 -3.24 -10.91
CA CYS A 134 -3.63 -1.97 -11.17
C CYS A 134 -2.23 -1.99 -10.53
N TRP A 135 -2.12 -2.46 -9.28
CA TRP A 135 -0.83 -2.64 -8.63
C TRP A 135 0.10 -3.56 -9.42
N ASP A 136 -0.39 -4.71 -9.90
CA ASP A 136 0.38 -5.67 -10.68
C ASP A 136 0.85 -5.08 -12.04
N GLU A 137 0.02 -4.24 -12.68
CA GLU A 137 0.39 -3.51 -13.91
C GLU A 137 1.53 -2.51 -13.64
N ILE A 138 1.40 -1.70 -12.57
CA ILE A 138 2.42 -0.73 -12.16
C ILE A 138 3.73 -1.44 -11.79
N TYR A 139 3.65 -2.54 -11.06
CA TYR A 139 4.81 -3.32 -10.66
C TYR A 139 5.55 -3.91 -11.87
N ARG A 140 4.81 -4.43 -12.85
CA ARG A 140 5.38 -4.93 -14.11
C ARG A 140 6.06 -3.82 -14.90
N ALA A 141 5.43 -2.65 -15.02
CA ALA A 141 6.02 -1.49 -15.67
C ALA A 141 7.31 -1.05 -14.95
N ALA A 142 7.33 -1.12 -13.62
CA ALA A 142 8.52 -0.82 -12.82
C ALA A 142 9.67 -1.82 -13.07
N LEU A 143 9.37 -3.13 -13.10
CA LEU A 143 10.36 -4.18 -13.40
C LEU A 143 10.98 -4.03 -14.79
N ASN A 144 10.19 -3.57 -15.76
CA ASN A 144 10.61 -3.37 -17.15
C ASN A 144 11.29 -2.01 -17.41
N ASN A 145 11.49 -1.18 -16.36
CA ASN A 145 11.99 0.20 -16.49
C ASN A 145 11.13 1.10 -17.41
N GLU A 146 9.83 0.87 -17.47
CA GLU A 146 8.91 1.65 -18.31
C GLU A 146 8.51 2.99 -17.68
N MET A 147 8.95 3.26 -16.44
CA MET A 147 8.70 4.53 -15.73
C MET A 147 9.79 5.57 -16.01
N GLY A 148 10.06 5.85 -17.28
CA GLY A 148 11.18 6.66 -17.72
C GLY A 148 11.12 8.16 -17.34
N SER A 149 9.99 8.66 -16.83
CA SER A 149 9.85 10.06 -16.43
C SER A 149 9.02 10.20 -15.14
N PHE A 150 9.23 11.35 -14.47
CA PHE A 150 8.41 11.74 -13.32
C PHE A 150 6.91 11.77 -13.66
N TYR A 151 6.56 12.31 -14.84
CA TYR A 151 5.16 12.43 -15.27
C TYR A 151 4.49 11.08 -15.51
N THR A 152 5.22 10.11 -16.02
CA THR A 152 4.75 8.72 -16.14
C THR A 152 4.49 8.12 -14.75
N ALA A 153 5.41 8.27 -13.82
CA ALA A 153 5.25 7.82 -12.44
C ALA A 153 4.10 8.54 -11.72
N SER A 154 3.88 9.82 -12.01
CA SER A 154 2.74 10.61 -11.50
C SER A 154 1.40 10.07 -12.03
N GLY A 155 1.34 9.70 -13.29
CA GLY A 155 0.14 9.07 -13.89
C GLY A 155 -0.21 7.75 -13.19
N TYR A 156 0.75 6.89 -12.95
CA TYR A 156 0.57 5.64 -12.21
C TYR A 156 0.15 5.87 -10.75
N ALA A 157 0.73 6.85 -10.06
CA ALA A 157 0.33 7.19 -8.69
C ALA A 157 -1.14 7.60 -8.62
N TYR A 158 -1.58 8.47 -9.55
CA TYR A 158 -2.97 8.91 -9.62
C TYR A 158 -3.91 7.76 -9.98
N GLN A 159 -3.56 6.94 -10.96
CA GLN A 159 -4.33 5.77 -11.36
C GLN A 159 -4.54 4.80 -10.18
N PHE A 160 -3.48 4.50 -9.42
CA PHE A 160 -3.57 3.64 -8.25
C PHE A 160 -4.53 4.21 -7.20
N MET A 161 -4.41 5.49 -6.86
CA MET A 161 -5.28 6.13 -5.87
C MET A 161 -6.75 6.08 -6.28
N MET A 162 -7.05 6.34 -7.55
CA MET A 162 -8.44 6.33 -8.07
C MET A 162 -9.00 4.91 -8.09
N GLN A 163 -8.19 3.91 -8.45
CA GLN A 163 -8.61 2.50 -8.38
C GLN A 163 -8.84 2.03 -6.95
N LEU A 164 -8.00 2.44 -6.00
CA LEU A 164 -8.20 2.14 -4.59
C LEU A 164 -9.51 2.74 -4.08
N TYR A 165 -9.76 4.01 -4.40
CA TYR A 165 -10.98 4.72 -4.02
C TYR A 165 -12.23 4.01 -4.56
N ASN A 166 -12.26 3.73 -5.86
CA ASN A 166 -13.38 3.04 -6.51
C ASN A 166 -13.62 1.65 -5.91
N THR A 167 -12.55 0.86 -5.71
CA THR A 167 -12.66 -0.48 -5.14
C THR A 167 -13.31 -0.45 -3.75
N LEU A 168 -12.89 0.47 -2.88
CA LEU A 168 -13.43 0.57 -1.52
C LEU A 168 -14.89 1.07 -1.51
N ILE A 169 -15.26 2.00 -2.40
CA ILE A 169 -16.66 2.43 -2.56
C ILE A 169 -17.54 1.26 -3.01
N GLU A 170 -17.12 0.50 -4.00
CA GLU A 170 -17.89 -0.64 -4.52
C GLU A 170 -18.10 -1.72 -3.47
N GLN A 171 -17.08 -2.03 -2.67
CA GLN A 171 -17.18 -2.96 -1.55
C GLN A 171 -18.22 -2.51 -0.51
N THR A 172 -18.22 -1.23 -0.15
CA THR A 172 -19.17 -0.67 0.82
C THR A 172 -20.61 -0.77 0.30
N LYS A 173 -20.84 -0.53 -1.00
CA LYS A 173 -22.17 -0.68 -1.61
C LYS A 173 -22.64 -2.13 -1.59
N THR A 174 -21.75 -3.08 -1.91
CA THR A 174 -22.09 -4.50 -1.93
C THR A 174 -22.44 -5.02 -0.53
N GLN A 175 -21.70 -4.58 0.49
CA GLN A 175 -21.99 -4.93 1.89
C GLN A 175 -23.35 -4.38 2.33
N SER A 176 -23.64 -3.11 2.04
CA SER A 176 -24.93 -2.51 2.40
C SER A 176 -26.12 -3.17 1.72
N MET A 177 -25.98 -3.65 0.49
CA MET A 177 -27.02 -4.40 -0.22
C MET A 177 -27.25 -5.80 0.38
N SER A 178 -26.19 -6.50 0.78
CA SER A 178 -26.31 -7.82 1.42
C SER A 178 -26.99 -7.73 2.80
N ASP A 179 -26.74 -6.68 3.57
CA ASP A 179 -27.37 -6.45 4.87
C ASP A 179 -28.88 -6.14 4.76
N VAL A 180 -29.31 -5.54 3.64
CA VAL A 180 -30.73 -5.26 3.38
C VAL A 180 -31.49 -6.52 2.96
N VAL A 181 -30.84 -7.45 2.26
CA VAL A 181 -31.48 -8.70 1.79
C VAL A 181 -31.61 -9.74 2.91
N GLN A 182 -30.83 -9.64 3.99
CA GLN A 182 -30.88 -10.56 5.14
C GLN A 182 -31.87 -10.12 6.25
N ARG A 183 -32.59 -9.02 6.10
CA ARG A 183 -33.64 -8.54 7.00
C ARG A 183 -35.04 -8.81 6.43
#